data_acc1cc4d6a6449122bcf692b90797d47
#
_entry.id   acc1cc4d6a6449122bcf692b90797d47
#
_cell.length_a   1.000
_cell.length_b   1.000
_cell.length_c   1.000
_cell.angle_alpha   90.00
_cell.angle_beta   90.00
_cell.angle_gamma   90.00
#
_symmetry.space_group_name_H-M   'P 1'
#
loop_
_entity.id
_entity.type
_entity.pdbx_description
1 polymer ?
#
loop_
_entity_poly.entity_id
_entity_poly.type
_entity_poly.pdbx_seq_one_letter_code
_entity_poly.pdbx_strand_id
1 'polypeptide(L)'
;MTTDTSVITAFSNDYNFDGVFARQVEAHGKPGDILIVFTTSGSSKNCINAVFQASKLSMKTIAFTRKSALISKEVDIAIEVPSGDTQHIQECHLFSYHLLAEIVENSLFRKENV
;
A
#
# COMPACT_ATOMS: atom_id res chain seq x y z
N MET A 1 -5.54 -1.29 8.07
CA MET A 1 -4.49 -2.17 8.65
C MET A 1 -3.60 -1.47 9.67
N THR A 2 -3.57 -0.15 9.71
CA THR A 2 -2.71 0.62 10.64
C THR A 2 -3.47 1.26 11.80
N THR A 3 -4.79 1.19 11.81
CA THR A 3 -5.66 1.83 12.81
C THR A 3 -5.98 0.96 14.02
N ASP A 4 -5.84 -0.35 13.90
CA ASP A 4 -6.00 -1.29 15.02
C ASP A 4 -4.65 -1.48 15.73
N THR A 5 -4.46 -0.73 16.81
CA THR A 5 -3.23 -0.77 17.58
C THR A 5 -3.05 -2.09 18.34
N SER A 6 -4.13 -2.80 18.66
CA SER A 6 -4.07 -4.10 19.34
C SER A 6 -3.44 -5.15 18.41
N VAL A 7 -3.82 -5.18 17.15
CA VAL A 7 -3.22 -6.09 16.16
C VAL A 7 -1.73 -5.78 15.97
N ILE A 8 -1.38 -4.49 15.85
CA ILE A 8 0.01 -4.09 15.65
C ILE A 8 0.87 -4.49 16.86
N THR A 9 0.41 -4.20 18.06
CA THR A 9 1.19 -4.47 19.29
C THR A 9 1.27 -5.96 19.60
N ALA A 10 0.16 -6.70 19.59
CA ALA A 10 0.13 -8.12 19.90
C ALA A 10 0.95 -8.93 18.90
N PHE A 11 0.71 -8.77 17.60
CA PHE A 11 1.44 -9.53 16.60
C PHE A 11 2.94 -9.21 16.62
N SER A 12 3.30 -7.94 16.79
CA SER A 12 4.72 -7.56 16.85
C SER A 12 5.43 -8.11 18.07
N ASN A 13 4.72 -8.21 19.22
CA ASN A 13 5.26 -8.76 20.45
C ASN A 13 5.43 -10.29 20.36
N ASP A 14 4.42 -10.98 19.85
CA ASP A 14 4.37 -12.46 19.85
C ASP A 14 5.19 -13.08 18.72
N TYR A 15 5.37 -12.37 17.61
CA TYR A 15 6.10 -12.82 16.44
C TYR A 15 7.19 -11.82 16.02
N ASN A 16 6.86 -10.85 15.17
CA ASN A 16 7.76 -9.76 14.73
C ASN A 16 6.99 -8.65 14.02
N PHE A 17 7.58 -7.46 13.94
CA PHE A 17 6.99 -6.32 13.24
C PHE A 17 7.02 -6.49 11.71
N ASP A 18 7.97 -7.25 11.17
CA ASP A 18 8.10 -7.46 9.72
C ASP A 18 6.90 -8.21 9.13
N GLY A 19 6.20 -9.02 9.92
CA GLY A 19 5.04 -9.80 9.48
C GLY A 19 3.68 -9.14 9.71
N VAL A 20 3.61 -8.01 10.42
CA VAL A 20 2.36 -7.45 10.94
C VAL A 20 1.32 -7.12 9.86
N PHE A 21 1.74 -6.62 8.72
CA PHE A 21 0.83 -6.31 7.61
C PHE A 21 0.52 -7.53 6.74
N ALA A 22 1.52 -8.40 6.52
CA ALA A 22 1.31 -9.65 5.80
C ALA A 22 0.25 -10.54 6.48
N ARG A 23 0.27 -10.60 7.83
CA ARG A 23 -0.75 -11.33 8.60
C ARG A 23 -2.15 -10.77 8.41
N GLN A 24 -2.29 -9.44 8.37
CA GLN A 24 -3.59 -8.81 8.13
C GLN A 24 -4.08 -9.03 6.69
N VAL A 25 -3.18 -8.96 5.70
CA VAL A 25 -3.49 -9.31 4.30
C VAL A 25 -3.96 -10.76 4.21
N GLU A 26 -3.29 -11.69 4.87
CA GLU A 26 -3.70 -13.10 4.92
C GLU A 26 -5.11 -13.28 5.51
N ALA A 27 -5.45 -12.53 6.56
CA ALA A 27 -6.72 -12.65 7.26
C ALA A 27 -7.90 -12.03 6.50
N HIS A 28 -7.69 -10.98 5.75
CA HIS A 28 -8.77 -10.17 5.14
C HIS A 28 -8.76 -10.17 3.61
N GLY A 29 -7.60 -10.41 2.99
CA GLY A 29 -7.44 -10.33 1.53
C GLY A 29 -8.16 -11.47 0.80
N LYS A 30 -8.73 -11.13 -0.36
CA LYS A 30 -9.41 -12.05 -1.26
C LYS A 30 -8.92 -11.85 -2.69
N PRO A 31 -9.01 -12.88 -3.55
CA PRO A 31 -8.72 -12.72 -4.97
C PRO A 31 -9.54 -11.58 -5.58
N GLY A 32 -8.86 -10.70 -6.32
CA GLY A 32 -9.47 -9.51 -6.94
C GLY A 32 -9.47 -8.24 -6.07
N ASP A 33 -9.13 -8.34 -4.80
CA ASP A 33 -8.88 -7.15 -3.96
C ASP A 33 -7.61 -6.41 -4.39
N ILE A 34 -7.47 -5.18 -3.92
CA ILE A 34 -6.31 -4.32 -4.19
C ILE A 34 -5.61 -4.00 -2.87
N LEU A 35 -4.32 -4.29 -2.79
CA LEU A 35 -3.45 -3.81 -1.72
C LEU A 35 -2.76 -2.52 -2.15
N ILE A 36 -2.98 -1.43 -1.41
CA ILE A 36 -2.24 -0.17 -1.58
C ILE A 36 -1.24 -0.02 -0.44
N VAL A 37 0.02 0.18 -0.79
CA VAL A 37 1.14 0.33 0.16
C VAL A 37 1.74 1.72 0.04
N PHE A 38 1.95 2.39 1.18
CA PHE A 38 2.67 3.65 1.28
C PHE A 38 3.99 3.44 2.01
N THR A 39 5.09 3.67 1.33
CA THR A 39 6.43 3.54 1.90
C THR A 39 7.41 4.49 1.23
N THR A 40 7.98 5.43 1.97
CA THR A 40 8.90 6.42 1.41
C THR A 40 10.23 5.80 0.98
N SER A 41 10.79 4.90 1.77
CA SER A 41 12.06 4.20 1.45
C SER A 41 11.89 3.10 0.41
N GLY A 42 10.71 2.46 0.39
CA GLY A 42 10.42 1.28 -0.41
C GLY A 42 11.23 0.04 -0.06
N SER A 43 11.89 0.03 1.10
CA SER A 43 12.69 -1.09 1.60
C SER A 43 12.18 -1.67 2.92
N SER A 44 11.06 -1.16 3.44
CA SER A 44 10.47 -1.64 4.70
C SER A 44 9.98 -3.09 4.53
N LYS A 45 10.54 -4.01 5.31
CA LYS A 45 10.26 -5.44 5.20
C LYS A 45 8.79 -5.78 5.41
N ASN A 46 8.12 -5.13 6.36
CA ASN A 46 6.70 -5.32 6.61
C ASN A 46 5.84 -4.98 5.39
N CYS A 47 6.18 -3.93 4.65
CA CYS A 47 5.50 -3.56 3.42
C CYS A 47 5.75 -4.57 2.30
N ILE A 48 7.01 -4.99 2.13
CA ILE A 48 7.40 -5.98 1.12
C ILE A 48 6.72 -7.33 1.41
N ASN A 49 6.71 -7.78 2.65
CA ASN A 49 6.04 -9.01 3.04
C ASN A 49 4.52 -8.96 2.80
N ALA A 50 3.89 -7.80 3.00
CA ALA A 50 2.47 -7.61 2.68
C ALA A 50 2.21 -7.73 1.16
N VAL A 51 3.07 -7.17 0.32
CA VAL A 51 2.99 -7.31 -1.15
C VAL A 51 3.11 -8.76 -1.56
N PHE A 52 4.09 -9.50 -1.05
CA PHE A 52 4.22 -10.93 -1.35
C PHE A 52 3.00 -11.74 -0.90
N GLN A 53 2.43 -11.44 0.24
CA GLN A 53 1.22 -12.11 0.71
C GLN A 53 0.01 -11.79 -0.17
N ALA A 54 -0.15 -10.53 -0.60
CA ALA A 54 -1.21 -10.13 -1.52
C ALA A 54 -1.10 -10.86 -2.88
N SER A 55 0.12 -10.95 -3.42
CA SER A 55 0.37 -11.69 -4.67
C SER A 55 -0.02 -13.16 -4.55
N LYS A 56 0.28 -13.83 -3.42
CA LYS A 56 -0.14 -15.21 -3.16
C LYS A 56 -1.66 -15.39 -3.14
N LEU A 57 -2.38 -14.36 -2.74
CA LEU A 57 -3.85 -14.35 -2.70
C LEU A 57 -4.49 -13.88 -4.01
N SER A 58 -3.70 -13.69 -5.08
CA SER A 58 -4.19 -13.16 -6.36
C SER A 58 -4.84 -11.78 -6.25
N MET A 59 -4.36 -10.96 -5.33
CA MET A 59 -4.71 -9.55 -5.21
C MET A 59 -3.86 -8.72 -6.18
N LYS A 60 -4.36 -7.54 -6.54
CA LYS A 60 -3.57 -6.51 -7.23
C LYS A 60 -2.80 -5.65 -6.21
N THR A 61 -1.63 -5.15 -6.63
CA THR A 61 -0.74 -4.41 -5.73
C THR A 61 -0.33 -3.07 -6.32
N ILE A 62 -0.45 -2.02 -5.51
CA ILE A 62 -0.04 -0.66 -5.85
C ILE A 62 0.87 -0.14 -4.74
N ALA A 63 2.05 0.39 -5.10
CA ALA A 63 2.92 1.04 -4.14
C ALA A 63 3.11 2.53 -4.47
N PHE A 64 2.95 3.37 -3.45
CA PHE A 64 3.38 4.76 -3.45
C PHE A 64 4.74 4.82 -2.77
N THR A 65 5.78 5.23 -3.50
CA THR A 65 7.16 5.15 -3.01
C THR A 65 8.05 6.20 -3.69
N ARG A 66 9.33 6.21 -3.34
CA ARG A 66 10.33 6.98 -4.06
C ARG A 66 10.76 6.29 -5.35
N LYS A 67 11.35 7.05 -6.25
CA LYS A 67 11.92 6.54 -7.51
C LYS A 67 12.97 5.46 -7.26
N SER A 68 12.91 4.40 -8.07
CA SER A 68 13.85 3.27 -8.04
C SER A 68 13.91 2.53 -6.70
N ALA A 69 12.81 2.50 -5.96
CA ALA A 69 12.69 1.74 -4.73
C ALA A 69 12.64 0.23 -4.98
N LEU A 70 13.10 -0.57 -4.02
CA LEU A 70 13.08 -2.03 -4.15
C LEU A 70 11.66 -2.56 -4.39
N ILE A 71 10.68 -2.05 -3.65
CA ILE A 71 9.28 -2.46 -3.74
C ILE A 71 8.67 -2.23 -5.13
N SER A 72 9.19 -1.27 -5.91
CA SER A 72 8.67 -0.95 -7.25
C SER A 72 8.71 -2.13 -8.21
N LYS A 73 9.63 -3.07 -7.99
CA LYS A 73 9.78 -4.28 -8.82
C LYS A 73 8.88 -5.43 -8.40
N GLU A 74 8.26 -5.31 -7.24
CA GLU A 74 7.49 -6.36 -6.59
C GLU A 74 5.97 -6.12 -6.68
N VAL A 75 5.55 -4.97 -7.25
CA VAL A 75 4.15 -4.57 -7.35
C VAL A 75 3.68 -4.49 -8.80
N ASP A 76 2.36 -4.62 -9.01
CA ASP A 76 1.76 -4.44 -10.35
C ASP A 76 1.89 -2.98 -10.82
N ILE A 77 1.73 -2.00 -9.92
CA ILE A 77 1.83 -0.57 -10.23
C ILE A 77 2.66 0.14 -9.16
N ALA A 78 3.70 0.86 -9.57
CA ALA A 78 4.47 1.75 -8.70
C ALA A 78 4.23 3.21 -9.06
N ILE A 79 3.80 4.00 -8.09
CA ILE A 79 3.68 5.46 -8.18
C ILE A 79 4.91 6.04 -7.50
N GLU A 80 5.87 6.46 -8.31
CA GLU A 80 7.19 6.85 -7.85
C GLU A 80 7.37 8.37 -7.83
N VAL A 81 7.80 8.89 -6.67
CA VAL A 81 8.17 10.30 -6.51
C VAL A 81 9.66 10.46 -6.76
N PRO A 82 10.09 11.33 -7.68
CA PRO A 82 11.50 11.55 -8.01
C PRO A 82 12.20 12.46 -7.00
N SER A 83 12.17 12.09 -5.71
CA SER A 83 12.81 12.80 -4.61
C SER A 83 13.52 11.83 -3.68
N GLY A 84 14.58 12.30 -3.03
CA GLY A 84 15.24 11.62 -1.91
C GLY A 84 14.76 12.11 -0.55
N ASP A 85 13.98 13.18 -0.52
CA ASP A 85 13.47 13.82 0.69
C ASP A 85 12.15 13.19 1.12
N THR A 86 12.12 12.64 2.34
CA THR A 86 10.95 11.95 2.88
C THR A 86 9.71 12.85 2.96
N GLN A 87 9.89 14.13 3.31
CA GLN A 87 8.77 15.07 3.44
C GLN A 87 8.14 15.32 2.07
N HIS A 88 8.95 15.63 1.06
CA HIS A 88 8.46 15.85 -0.31
C HIS A 88 7.78 14.60 -0.89
N ILE A 89 8.33 13.41 -0.60
CA ILE A 89 7.71 12.15 -1.02
C ILE A 89 6.32 12.00 -0.39
N GLN A 90 6.19 12.27 0.90
CA GLN A 90 4.92 12.17 1.62
C GLN A 90 3.89 13.19 1.15
N GLU A 91 4.30 14.43 0.85
CA GLU A 91 3.43 15.47 0.27
C GLU A 91 2.89 15.04 -1.10
N CYS A 92 3.76 14.51 -1.95
CA CYS A 92 3.35 13.98 -3.25
C CYS A 92 2.43 12.76 -3.13
N HIS A 93 2.67 11.87 -2.16
CA HIS A 93 1.78 10.75 -1.89
C HIS A 93 0.40 11.24 -1.46
N LEU A 94 0.33 12.24 -0.56
CA LEU A 94 -0.92 12.84 -0.10
C LEU A 94 -1.75 13.38 -1.27
N PHE A 95 -1.14 14.19 -2.12
CA PHE A 95 -1.78 14.71 -3.32
C PHE A 95 -2.28 13.58 -4.24
N SER A 96 -1.41 12.60 -4.50
CA SER A 96 -1.70 11.52 -5.45
C SER A 96 -2.85 10.64 -5.00
N TYR A 97 -2.94 10.28 -3.71
CA TYR A 97 -4.05 9.43 -3.28
C TYR A 97 -5.38 10.21 -3.15
N HIS A 98 -5.35 11.51 -2.89
CA HIS A 98 -6.55 12.34 -2.98
C HIS A 98 -7.08 12.37 -4.41
N LEU A 99 -6.20 12.59 -5.39
CA LEU A 99 -6.57 12.53 -6.80
C LEU A 99 -7.10 11.15 -7.21
N LEU A 100 -6.44 10.08 -6.74
CA LEU A 100 -6.91 8.72 -6.99
C LEU A 100 -8.32 8.49 -6.42
N ALA A 101 -8.58 8.94 -5.20
CA ALA A 101 -9.89 8.82 -4.57
C ALA A 101 -10.97 9.57 -5.39
N GLU A 102 -10.67 10.78 -5.84
CA GLU A 102 -11.59 11.58 -6.68
C GLU A 102 -11.88 10.89 -8.01
N ILE A 103 -10.86 10.35 -8.69
CA ILE A 103 -11.02 9.64 -9.95
C ILE A 103 -11.90 8.40 -9.76
N VAL A 104 -11.65 7.61 -8.72
CA VAL A 104 -12.42 6.39 -8.43
C VAL A 104 -13.87 6.74 -8.10
N GLU A 105 -14.10 7.74 -7.25
CA GLU A 105 -15.45 8.19 -6.90
C GLU A 105 -16.22 8.68 -8.13
N ASN A 106 -15.59 9.51 -8.95
CA ASN A 106 -16.19 9.99 -10.19
C ASN A 106 -16.52 8.86 -11.18
N SER A 107 -15.63 7.87 -11.28
CA SER A 107 -15.81 6.74 -12.20
C SER A 107 -16.92 5.79 -11.76
N LEU A 108 -17.14 5.65 -10.46
CA LEU A 108 -18.12 4.71 -9.92
C LEU A 108 -19.51 5.34 -9.68
N PHE A 109 -19.57 6.63 -9.34
CA PHE A 109 -20.77 7.24 -8.79
C PHE A 109 -21.27 8.47 -9.56
N ARG A 110 -20.46 9.13 -10.39
CA ARG A 110 -21.00 10.15 -11.28
C ARG A 110 -21.85 9.49 -12.35
N LYS A 111 -23.18 9.67 -12.25
CA LYS A 111 -24.06 9.49 -13.38
C LYS A 111 -23.67 10.52 -14.41
N GLU A 112 -23.32 10.09 -15.61
CA GLU A 112 -23.31 11.01 -16.76
C GLU A 112 -24.68 11.69 -16.80
N ASN A 113 -24.69 13.00 -16.53
CA ASN A 113 -25.85 13.80 -16.85
C ASN A 113 -25.92 13.85 -18.39
N VAL A 114 -26.64 12.90 -18.94
CA VAL A 114 -27.09 12.94 -20.34
C VAL A 114 -28.20 13.98 -20.45
#